data_7dba8e7ae21ccba3cfa403ec179f0fcf
#
_entry.id   7dba8e7ae21ccba3cfa403ec179f0fcf
#
_cell.length_a   1.000
_cell.length_b   1.000
_cell.length_c   1.000
_cell.angle_alpha   90.00
_cell.angle_beta   90.00
_cell.angle_gamma   90.00
#
_symmetry.space_group_name_H-M   'P 1'
#
loop_
_entity.id
_entity.type
_entity.pdbx_description
1 polymer ?
#
loop_
_entity_poly.entity_id
_entity_poly.type
_entity_poly.pdbx_seq_one_letter_code
_entity_poly.pdbx_strand_id
1 'polypeptide(L)'
;SSLCYGTMQFGDGANEKDSQEMYEACRIIGINFFDTAYVYTGGKSEDILGKLIKDERVDLIIITKAGSKGGAEPENLRSQLEESLKRLKQDYVDIFFIHHWDNNTPLEKSLEEIYKLKEEKKFFHFGVSNFSAWQIMKSQMISKINNFPKIEFLQPMYNIVKRQVEVEILPMAISEKLNVVTYSPLGGGFLTGKYNEKSKSNNNIIGRLDYDEKYKKRYGQEWMRKVSEDFIKLSKRLNYNPISLAIAWVAYHKGITSPIISGRNMKQLQPCLDSLKIKLNDEIYKQINDLTR
;
A
#
# COMPACT_ATOMS: atom_id res chain seq x y z
N SER A 1 -8.98 10.06 3.93
CA SER A 1 -9.39 10.04 2.50
C SER A 1 -9.62 8.62 2.00
N SER A 2 -10.42 8.47 0.93
CA SER A 2 -10.73 7.18 0.30
C SER A 2 -9.54 6.56 -0.47
N LEU A 3 -8.51 7.34 -0.75
CA LEU A 3 -7.24 6.89 -1.31
C LEU A 3 -6.11 7.23 -0.35
N CYS A 4 -5.08 6.36 -0.32
CA CYS A 4 -3.82 6.59 0.36
C CYS A 4 -2.73 6.81 -0.70
N TYR A 5 -1.84 7.79 -0.52
CA TYR A 5 -0.74 8.02 -1.42
C TYR A 5 0.55 7.37 -0.90
N GLY A 6 1.12 6.44 -1.68
CA GLY A 6 2.36 5.74 -1.36
C GLY A 6 3.59 6.44 -1.91
N THR A 7 4.52 6.77 -1.04
CA THR A 7 5.74 7.55 -1.36
C THR A 7 6.95 6.69 -1.75
N MET A 8 6.79 5.38 -1.97
CA MET A 8 7.89 4.45 -2.27
C MET A 8 8.75 4.88 -3.48
N GLN A 9 8.24 5.75 -4.36
CA GLN A 9 8.98 6.24 -5.54
C GLN A 9 9.77 7.53 -5.25
N PHE A 10 9.54 8.20 -4.13
CA PHE A 10 10.21 9.45 -3.77
C PHE A 10 11.72 9.21 -3.59
N GLY A 11 12.54 10.01 -4.25
CA GLY A 11 14.00 9.96 -4.16
C GLY A 11 14.68 8.89 -5.01
N ASP A 12 13.91 8.15 -5.85
CA ASP A 12 14.43 7.20 -6.86
C ASP A 12 13.65 7.35 -8.17
N GLY A 13 12.49 6.73 -8.29
CA GLY A 13 11.65 6.83 -9.49
C GLY A 13 10.98 8.19 -9.70
N ALA A 14 10.86 8.99 -8.64
CA ALA A 14 10.42 10.39 -8.65
C ALA A 14 11.48 11.26 -7.96
N ASN A 15 11.98 12.28 -8.62
CA ASN A 15 12.87 13.28 -8.01
C ASN A 15 12.08 14.19 -7.04
N GLU A 16 12.76 15.13 -6.35
CA GLU A 16 12.10 16.01 -5.38
C GLU A 16 10.99 16.85 -6.02
N LYS A 17 11.19 17.37 -7.23
CA LYS A 17 10.20 18.18 -7.94
C LYS A 17 8.97 17.37 -8.31
N ASP A 18 9.14 16.19 -8.94
CA ASP A 18 8.03 15.30 -9.27
C ASP A 18 7.29 14.87 -8.00
N SER A 19 8.02 14.63 -6.90
CA SER A 19 7.46 14.23 -5.61
C SER A 19 6.58 15.33 -5.03
N GLN A 20 7.04 16.57 -5.08
CA GLN A 20 6.29 17.76 -4.63
C GLN A 20 5.04 17.97 -5.49
N GLU A 21 5.15 17.96 -6.82
CA GLU A 21 4.00 18.11 -7.72
C GLU A 21 2.91 17.05 -7.45
N MET A 22 3.31 15.80 -7.24
CA MET A 22 2.37 14.72 -6.93
C MET A 22 1.75 14.85 -5.54
N TYR A 23 2.53 15.31 -4.54
CA TYR A 23 2.02 15.58 -3.20
C TYR A 23 0.96 16.69 -3.25
N GLU A 24 1.28 17.83 -3.85
CA GLU A 24 0.37 18.97 -3.99
C GLU A 24 -0.93 18.58 -4.72
N ALA A 25 -0.82 17.83 -5.82
CA ALA A 25 -1.98 17.33 -6.55
C ALA A 25 -2.88 16.43 -5.68
N CYS A 26 -2.30 15.59 -4.83
CA CYS A 26 -3.04 14.78 -3.86
C CYS A 26 -3.75 15.67 -2.83
N ARG A 27 -3.07 16.67 -2.30
CA ARG A 27 -3.65 17.60 -1.31
C ARG A 27 -4.80 18.43 -1.89
N ILE A 28 -4.66 18.93 -3.11
CA ILE A 28 -5.70 19.72 -3.81
C ILE A 28 -7.03 18.94 -3.90
N ILE A 29 -7.00 17.63 -4.11
CA ILE A 29 -8.20 16.81 -4.21
C ILE A 29 -8.63 16.18 -2.87
N GLY A 30 -8.01 16.58 -1.75
CA GLY A 30 -8.38 16.16 -0.40
C GLY A 30 -7.78 14.83 0.06
N ILE A 31 -6.76 14.28 -0.62
CA ILE A 31 -6.00 13.15 -0.08
C ILE A 31 -5.12 13.67 1.06
N ASN A 32 -5.36 13.13 2.27
CA ASN A 32 -4.63 13.46 3.49
C ASN A 32 -3.97 12.23 4.12
N PHE A 33 -3.90 11.12 3.43
CA PHE A 33 -3.40 9.84 3.91
C PHE A 33 -2.17 9.43 3.10
N PHE A 34 -0.98 9.39 3.76
CA PHE A 34 0.31 9.15 3.11
C PHE A 34 1.02 7.96 3.73
N ASP A 35 1.56 7.09 2.87
CA ASP A 35 2.22 5.84 3.24
C ASP A 35 3.70 5.87 2.85
N THR A 36 4.58 5.71 3.84
CA THR A 36 6.02 5.53 3.66
C THR A 36 6.53 4.31 4.43
N ALA A 37 7.85 4.09 4.48
CA ALA A 37 8.50 3.06 5.28
C ALA A 37 10.00 3.36 5.44
N TYR A 38 10.60 2.91 6.54
CA TYR A 38 12.02 3.02 6.83
C TYR A 38 12.93 2.61 5.67
N VAL A 39 12.56 1.54 4.94
CA VAL A 39 13.39 0.98 3.86
C VAL A 39 13.22 1.65 2.51
N TYR A 40 12.22 2.52 2.33
CA TYR A 40 11.93 3.09 1.01
C TYR A 40 13.05 4.03 0.56
N THR A 41 13.63 3.72 -0.60
CA THR A 41 14.69 4.48 -1.25
C THR A 41 15.88 4.83 -0.32
N GLY A 42 16.19 3.93 0.64
CA GLY A 42 17.27 4.14 1.60
C GLY A 42 17.01 5.28 2.58
N GLY A 43 15.73 5.61 2.84
CA GLY A 43 15.30 6.69 3.73
C GLY A 43 14.91 7.98 3.02
N LYS A 44 15.31 8.17 1.75
CA LYS A 44 14.98 9.38 0.97
C LYS A 44 13.48 9.64 0.86
N SER A 45 12.65 8.58 0.83
CA SER A 45 11.19 8.70 0.82
C SER A 45 10.67 9.46 2.04
N GLU A 46 11.17 9.12 3.23
CA GLU A 46 10.82 9.78 4.48
C GLU A 46 11.38 11.21 4.55
N ASP A 47 12.65 11.42 4.10
CA ASP A 47 13.27 12.75 4.07
C ASP A 47 12.49 13.74 3.20
N ILE A 48 12.06 13.31 2.01
CA ILE A 48 11.27 14.14 1.09
C ILE A 48 9.88 14.40 1.67
N LEU A 49 9.19 13.34 2.15
CA LEU A 49 7.88 13.50 2.75
C LEU A 49 7.93 14.44 3.96
N GLY A 50 8.95 14.31 4.82
CA GLY A 50 9.14 15.17 6.00
C GLY A 50 9.30 16.65 5.67
N LYS A 51 9.91 16.99 4.50
CA LYS A 51 9.97 18.36 4.01
C LYS A 51 8.60 18.87 3.57
N LEU A 52 7.80 18.03 2.88
CA LEU A 52 6.53 18.40 2.29
C LEU A 52 5.41 18.60 3.31
N ILE A 53 5.39 17.79 4.39
CA ILE A 53 4.32 17.81 5.40
C ILE A 53 4.51 18.83 6.51
N LYS A 54 5.62 19.57 6.51
CA LYS A 54 6.07 20.43 7.63
C LYS A 54 4.99 21.38 8.13
N ASP A 55 4.32 22.05 7.22
CA ASP A 55 3.41 23.15 7.56
C ASP A 55 1.95 22.71 7.72
N GLU A 56 1.63 21.44 7.42
CA GLU A 56 0.25 20.92 7.48
C GLU A 56 0.13 19.55 8.18
N ARG A 57 1.13 19.18 9.01
CA ARG A 57 1.22 17.86 9.68
C ARG A 57 -0.06 17.43 10.40
N VAL A 58 -0.72 18.37 11.04
CA VAL A 58 -1.94 18.10 11.85
C VAL A 58 -3.14 17.67 11.01
N ASP A 59 -3.16 18.00 9.73
CA ASP A 59 -4.24 17.65 8.80
C ASP A 59 -4.00 16.31 8.09
N LEU A 60 -2.89 15.65 8.39
CA LEU A 60 -2.42 14.48 7.67
C LEU A 60 -2.43 13.22 8.54
N ILE A 61 -2.65 12.09 7.88
CA ILE A 61 -2.45 10.75 8.44
C ILE A 61 -1.22 10.16 7.77
N ILE A 62 -0.17 9.92 8.57
CA ILE A 62 1.11 9.43 8.10
C ILE A 62 1.35 8.01 8.60
N ILE A 63 1.64 7.11 7.65
CA ILE A 63 2.09 5.74 7.93
C ILE A 63 3.60 5.67 7.76
N THR A 64 4.30 5.04 8.71
CA THR A 64 5.62 4.44 8.45
C THR A 64 5.71 3.01 8.95
N LYS A 65 6.75 2.28 8.55
CA LYS A 65 6.89 0.84 8.77
C LYS A 65 8.33 0.48 9.10
N ALA A 66 8.50 -0.48 10.02
CA ALA A 66 9.80 -1.06 10.38
C ALA A 66 9.79 -2.59 10.28
N GLY A 67 10.93 -3.23 10.44
CA GLY A 67 11.06 -4.70 10.49
C GLY A 67 11.16 -5.40 9.14
N SER A 68 11.27 -4.66 8.01
CA SER A 68 11.56 -5.25 6.71
C SER A 68 13.04 -5.60 6.54
N LYS A 69 13.92 -4.87 7.19
CA LYS A 69 15.36 -5.12 7.27
C LYS A 69 15.68 -5.46 8.73
N GLY A 70 16.34 -6.59 8.96
CA GLY A 70 16.74 -7.01 10.30
C GLY A 70 15.64 -7.61 11.18
N GLY A 71 14.42 -7.83 10.65
CA GLY A 71 13.33 -8.48 11.37
C GLY A 71 12.62 -7.58 12.39
N ALA A 72 11.80 -8.21 13.25
CA ALA A 72 10.95 -7.54 14.24
C ALA A 72 11.50 -7.60 15.66
N GLU A 73 12.83 -7.71 15.80
CA GLU A 73 13.51 -7.59 17.10
C GLU A 73 13.21 -6.23 17.75
N PRO A 74 13.03 -6.16 19.09
CA PRO A 74 12.68 -4.94 19.82
C PRO A 74 13.58 -3.74 19.48
N GLU A 75 14.91 -3.90 19.60
CA GLU A 75 15.86 -2.83 19.34
C GLU A 75 15.83 -2.38 17.87
N ASN A 76 15.59 -3.32 16.93
CA ASN A 76 15.49 -3.01 15.51
C ASN A 76 14.22 -2.21 15.20
N LEU A 77 13.06 -2.59 15.77
CA LEU A 77 11.81 -1.85 15.60
C LEU A 77 11.94 -0.42 16.16
N ARG A 78 12.51 -0.27 17.38
CA ARG A 78 12.74 1.01 18.01
C ARG A 78 13.66 1.90 17.18
N SER A 79 14.85 1.41 16.86
CA SER A 79 15.85 2.19 16.13
C SER A 79 15.35 2.65 14.76
N GLN A 80 14.62 1.78 14.06
CA GLN A 80 14.05 2.13 12.77
C GLN A 80 12.92 3.15 12.87
N LEU A 81 12.04 3.05 13.89
CA LEU A 81 11.00 4.06 14.09
C LEU A 81 11.62 5.41 14.49
N GLU A 82 12.57 5.44 15.38
CA GLU A 82 13.27 6.68 15.81
C GLU A 82 13.97 7.35 14.62
N GLU A 83 14.65 6.58 13.78
CA GLU A 83 15.28 7.12 12.57
C GLU A 83 14.23 7.59 11.55
N SER A 84 13.10 6.89 11.40
CA SER A 84 11.98 7.32 10.56
C SER A 84 11.40 8.65 11.03
N LEU A 85 11.18 8.82 12.33
CA LEU A 85 10.70 10.07 12.93
C LEU A 85 11.68 11.23 12.68
N LYS A 86 12.98 10.98 12.82
CA LYS A 86 14.03 11.96 12.52
C LYS A 86 14.00 12.40 11.06
N ARG A 87 13.91 11.46 10.10
CA ARG A 87 13.81 11.75 8.66
C ARG A 87 12.54 12.51 8.32
N LEU A 88 11.41 12.10 8.88
CA LEU A 88 10.13 12.78 8.74
C LEU A 88 10.10 14.15 9.44
N LYS A 89 11.06 14.43 10.35
CA LYS A 89 11.11 15.63 11.20
C LYS A 89 9.83 15.76 12.04
N GLN A 90 9.37 14.64 12.59
CA GLN A 90 8.16 14.55 13.39
C GLN A 90 8.47 13.84 14.72
N ASP A 91 7.71 14.15 15.76
CA ASP A 91 7.78 13.47 17.05
C ASP A 91 6.98 12.17 17.06
N TYR A 92 6.01 12.03 16.16
CA TYR A 92 5.11 10.87 16.03
C TYR A 92 4.65 10.64 14.59
N VAL A 93 4.19 9.42 14.31
CA VAL A 93 3.36 9.08 13.14
C VAL A 93 1.96 8.66 13.60
N ASP A 94 0.98 8.75 12.71
CA ASP A 94 -0.39 8.35 13.05
C ASP A 94 -0.51 6.83 13.14
N ILE A 95 0.12 6.12 12.18
CA ILE A 95 0.05 4.67 12.12
C ILE A 95 1.44 4.08 11.93
N PHE A 96 1.81 3.17 12.82
CA PHE A 96 3.08 2.43 12.73
C PHE A 96 2.82 0.96 12.40
N PHE A 97 3.56 0.43 11.42
CA PHE A 97 3.42 -0.95 10.96
C PHE A 97 4.66 -1.79 11.24
N ILE A 98 4.45 -3.04 11.68
CA ILE A 98 5.42 -4.10 11.42
C ILE A 98 5.29 -4.48 9.93
N HIS A 99 6.38 -4.31 9.17
CA HIS A 99 6.35 -4.38 7.70
C HIS A 99 6.23 -5.82 7.16
N HIS A 100 6.83 -6.79 7.86
CA HIS A 100 6.77 -8.21 7.51
C HIS A 100 6.70 -9.07 8.78
N TRP A 101 6.08 -10.23 8.65
CA TRP A 101 6.18 -11.27 9.68
C TRP A 101 7.63 -11.73 9.83
N ASP A 102 8.07 -11.89 11.08
CA ASP A 102 9.38 -12.43 11.43
C ASP A 102 9.24 -13.78 12.15
N ASN A 103 9.83 -14.82 11.58
CA ASN A 103 9.83 -16.15 12.19
C ASN A 103 10.92 -16.33 13.25
N ASN A 104 11.88 -15.43 13.31
CA ASN A 104 13.05 -15.59 14.18
C ASN A 104 12.86 -14.90 15.53
N THR A 105 12.02 -13.87 15.59
CA THR A 105 11.73 -13.12 16.81
C THR A 105 10.46 -13.64 17.48
N PRO A 106 10.49 -13.99 18.78
CA PRO A 106 9.26 -14.26 19.53
C PRO A 106 8.28 -13.09 19.42
N LEU A 107 7.07 -13.37 18.96
CA LEU A 107 6.08 -12.33 18.66
C LEU A 107 5.75 -11.46 19.88
N GLU A 108 5.73 -12.08 21.06
CA GLU A 108 5.49 -11.40 22.35
C GLU A 108 6.49 -10.27 22.59
N LYS A 109 7.77 -10.47 22.27
CA LYS A 109 8.82 -9.46 22.43
C LYS A 109 8.60 -8.27 21.48
N SER A 110 8.25 -8.55 20.23
CA SER A 110 7.93 -7.50 19.25
C SER A 110 6.72 -6.67 19.71
N LEU A 111 5.65 -7.34 20.19
CA LEU A 111 4.44 -6.67 20.67
C LEU A 111 4.66 -5.89 21.96
N GLU A 112 5.53 -6.37 22.86
CA GLU A 112 5.92 -5.63 24.05
C GLU A 112 6.65 -4.33 23.68
N GLU A 113 7.53 -4.37 22.67
CA GLU A 113 8.19 -3.14 22.19
C GLU A 113 7.21 -2.17 21.53
N ILE A 114 6.25 -2.67 20.74
CA ILE A 114 5.15 -1.87 20.20
C ILE A 114 4.37 -1.18 21.33
N TYR A 115 4.12 -1.89 22.44
CA TYR A 115 3.49 -1.29 23.62
C TYR A 115 4.32 -0.14 24.22
N LYS A 116 5.64 -0.34 24.44
CA LYS A 116 6.54 0.70 24.97
C LYS A 116 6.56 1.94 24.07
N LEU A 117 6.71 1.75 22.76
CA LEU A 117 6.73 2.85 21.78
C LEU A 117 5.41 3.63 21.74
N LYS A 118 4.27 2.94 21.96
CA LYS A 118 2.96 3.59 22.06
C LYS A 118 2.81 4.41 23.33
N GLU A 119 3.26 3.89 24.49
CA GLU A 119 3.28 4.64 25.76
C GLU A 119 4.18 5.90 25.65
N GLU A 120 5.26 5.83 24.89
CA GLU A 120 6.12 6.96 24.53
C GLU A 120 5.48 7.92 23.51
N LYS A 121 4.25 7.65 23.05
CA LYS A 121 3.50 8.44 22.07
C LYS A 121 4.19 8.62 20.71
N LYS A 122 5.02 7.63 20.32
CA LYS A 122 5.70 7.65 19.02
C LYS A 122 4.76 7.35 17.85
N PHE A 123 3.58 6.77 18.13
CA PHE A 123 2.50 6.55 17.18
C PHE A 123 1.16 6.41 17.91
N PHE A 124 0.04 6.52 17.15
CA PHE A 124 -1.31 6.40 17.72
C PHE A 124 -1.97 5.05 17.42
N HIS A 125 -1.81 4.53 16.20
CA HIS A 125 -2.45 3.30 15.75
C HIS A 125 -1.40 2.27 15.32
N PHE A 126 -1.68 1.01 15.61
CA PHE A 126 -0.80 -0.10 15.26
C PHE A 126 -1.34 -0.91 14.09
N GLY A 127 -0.47 -1.27 13.15
CA GLY A 127 -0.80 -2.09 12.01
C GLY A 127 0.26 -3.14 11.68
N VAL A 128 -0.13 -4.10 10.83
CA VAL A 128 0.78 -5.11 10.28
C VAL A 128 0.63 -5.26 8.79
N SER A 129 1.73 -5.49 8.09
CA SER A 129 1.77 -5.70 6.65
C SER A 129 2.37 -7.07 6.32
N ASN A 130 1.84 -7.73 5.28
CA ASN A 130 2.32 -9.05 4.84
C ASN A 130 2.20 -10.15 5.91
N PHE A 131 1.18 -10.09 6.74
CA PHE A 131 0.79 -11.12 7.69
C PHE A 131 -0.37 -11.95 7.11
N SER A 132 -0.38 -13.25 7.40
CA SER A 132 -1.54 -14.12 7.14
C SER A 132 -2.63 -13.92 8.19
N ALA A 133 -3.86 -14.39 7.92
CA ALA A 133 -4.98 -14.24 8.84
C ALA A 133 -4.68 -14.86 10.23
N TRP A 134 -4.09 -16.07 10.28
CA TRP A 134 -3.74 -16.71 11.56
C TRP A 134 -2.67 -15.93 12.34
N GLN A 135 -1.70 -15.30 11.65
CA GLN A 135 -0.67 -14.47 12.29
C GLN A 135 -1.28 -13.20 12.91
N ILE A 136 -2.22 -12.58 12.20
CA ILE A 136 -2.97 -11.43 12.70
C ILE A 136 -3.75 -11.82 13.96
N MET A 137 -4.52 -12.90 13.91
CA MET A 137 -5.33 -13.33 15.04
C MET A 137 -4.49 -13.82 16.23
N LYS A 138 -3.35 -14.46 15.98
CA LYS A 138 -2.38 -14.79 17.03
C LYS A 138 -1.86 -13.54 17.71
N SER A 139 -1.50 -12.50 16.93
CA SER A 139 -1.06 -11.22 17.46
C SER A 139 -2.14 -10.53 18.30
N GLN A 140 -3.39 -10.52 17.81
CA GLN A 140 -4.54 -9.96 18.54
C GLN A 140 -4.77 -10.66 19.89
N MET A 141 -4.65 -11.99 19.90
CA MET A 141 -4.82 -12.79 21.13
C MET A 141 -3.71 -12.46 22.15
N ILE A 142 -2.45 -12.41 21.73
CA ILE A 142 -1.33 -12.06 22.59
C ILE A 142 -1.47 -10.61 23.12
N SER A 143 -1.83 -9.68 22.25
CA SER A 143 -2.08 -8.29 22.65
C SER A 143 -3.19 -8.19 23.69
N LYS A 144 -4.29 -8.95 23.51
CA LYS A 144 -5.40 -8.96 24.47
C LYS A 144 -5.00 -9.52 25.83
N ILE A 145 -4.24 -10.62 25.86
CA ILE A 145 -3.80 -11.26 27.14
C ILE A 145 -2.86 -10.39 27.92
N ASN A 146 -1.95 -9.66 27.24
CA ASN A 146 -0.92 -8.84 27.87
C ASN A 146 -1.27 -7.35 27.96
N ASN A 147 -2.48 -6.93 27.58
CA ASN A 147 -2.90 -5.55 27.48
C ASN A 147 -2.00 -4.69 26.56
N PHE A 148 -1.44 -5.30 25.51
CA PHE A 148 -0.69 -4.60 24.48
C PHE A 148 -1.62 -3.95 23.45
N PRO A 149 -1.11 -3.01 22.62
CA PRO A 149 -1.90 -2.41 21.55
C PRO A 149 -2.47 -3.47 20.60
N LYS A 150 -3.78 -3.39 20.33
CA LYS A 150 -4.41 -4.21 19.30
C LYS A 150 -3.96 -3.78 17.91
N ILE A 151 -3.94 -4.71 16.98
CA ILE A 151 -3.83 -4.37 15.56
C ILE A 151 -5.15 -3.68 15.13
N GLU A 152 -5.02 -2.52 14.50
CA GLU A 152 -6.15 -1.73 14.00
C GLU A 152 -6.12 -1.60 12.48
N PHE A 153 -4.93 -1.75 11.86
CA PHE A 153 -4.70 -1.60 10.43
C PHE A 153 -3.98 -2.80 9.83
N LEU A 154 -4.41 -3.19 8.63
CA LEU A 154 -3.77 -4.22 7.82
C LEU A 154 -3.32 -3.62 6.49
N GLN A 155 -2.13 -4.04 6.01
CA GLN A 155 -1.66 -3.63 4.70
C GLN A 155 -1.28 -4.85 3.84
N PRO A 156 -2.25 -5.54 3.23
CA PRO A 156 -2.01 -6.64 2.31
C PRO A 156 -1.92 -6.18 0.86
N MET A 157 -1.34 -7.05 -0.01
CA MET A 157 -1.40 -6.88 -1.47
C MET A 157 -2.78 -7.27 -1.99
N TYR A 158 -3.39 -6.40 -2.82
CA TYR A 158 -4.66 -6.71 -3.45
C TYR A 158 -4.80 -6.06 -4.83
N ASN A 159 -5.17 -6.84 -5.82
CA ASN A 159 -5.53 -6.41 -7.17
C ASN A 159 -6.23 -7.54 -7.93
N ILE A 160 -6.70 -7.26 -9.14
CA ILE A 160 -7.50 -8.18 -9.96
C ILE A 160 -6.83 -9.55 -10.17
N VAL A 161 -5.48 -9.62 -10.26
CA VAL A 161 -4.75 -10.90 -10.43
C VAL A 161 -4.12 -11.42 -9.14
N LYS A 162 -4.34 -10.78 -8.00
CA LYS A 162 -3.87 -11.18 -6.67
C LYS A 162 -5.00 -11.00 -5.65
N ARG A 163 -5.88 -12.00 -5.58
CA ARG A 163 -7.14 -11.98 -4.80
C ARG A 163 -7.12 -12.87 -3.56
N GLN A 164 -5.96 -13.41 -3.17
CA GLN A 164 -5.85 -14.34 -2.04
C GLN A 164 -6.38 -13.77 -0.72
N VAL A 165 -6.32 -12.43 -0.56
CA VAL A 165 -6.84 -11.76 0.65
C VAL A 165 -8.36 -11.92 0.83
N GLU A 166 -9.11 -12.21 -0.25
CA GLU A 166 -10.56 -12.40 -0.20
C GLU A 166 -10.96 -13.72 0.49
N VAL A 167 -10.02 -14.68 0.59
CA VAL A 167 -10.30 -16.00 1.17
C VAL A 167 -10.42 -15.92 2.69
N GLU A 168 -9.48 -15.24 3.36
CA GLU A 168 -9.43 -15.20 4.83
C GLU A 168 -9.24 -13.78 5.38
N ILE A 169 -8.31 -12.99 4.83
CA ILE A 169 -7.91 -11.71 5.43
C ILE A 169 -9.06 -10.70 5.40
N LEU A 170 -9.74 -10.51 4.27
CA LEU A 170 -10.85 -9.56 4.18
C LEU A 170 -12.09 -9.99 4.97
N PRO A 171 -12.55 -11.27 4.93
CA PRO A 171 -13.61 -11.73 5.82
C PRO A 171 -13.28 -11.54 7.30
N MET A 172 -12.06 -11.89 7.72
CA MET A 172 -11.59 -11.67 9.08
C MET A 172 -11.56 -10.17 9.43
N ALA A 173 -11.01 -9.33 8.56
CA ALA A 173 -10.92 -7.88 8.81
C ALA A 173 -12.31 -7.25 8.98
N ILE A 174 -13.31 -7.69 8.21
CA ILE A 174 -14.70 -7.25 8.35
C ILE A 174 -15.26 -7.69 9.70
N SER A 175 -15.07 -8.96 10.08
CA SER A 175 -15.55 -9.52 11.36
C SER A 175 -14.93 -8.77 12.55
N GLU A 176 -13.62 -8.54 12.51
CA GLU A 176 -12.85 -7.92 13.59
C GLU A 176 -12.85 -6.37 13.53
N LYS A 177 -13.53 -5.77 12.54
CA LYS A 177 -13.60 -4.31 12.32
C LYS A 177 -12.23 -3.67 12.17
N LEU A 178 -11.33 -4.31 11.41
CA LEU A 178 -9.99 -3.83 11.11
C LEU A 178 -10.00 -2.98 9.83
N ASN A 179 -9.19 -1.94 9.81
CA ASN A 179 -8.99 -1.13 8.63
C ASN A 179 -8.01 -1.81 7.66
N VAL A 180 -8.32 -1.82 6.37
CA VAL A 180 -7.48 -2.46 5.36
C VAL A 180 -7.04 -1.44 4.32
N VAL A 181 -5.72 -1.19 4.28
CA VAL A 181 -5.06 -0.28 3.33
C VAL A 181 -4.24 -1.12 2.36
N THR A 182 -4.75 -1.36 1.15
CA THR A 182 -4.12 -2.33 0.24
C THR A 182 -3.04 -1.72 -0.63
N TYR A 183 -1.96 -2.47 -0.89
CA TYR A 183 -0.92 -2.04 -1.81
C TYR A 183 -0.97 -2.76 -3.16
N SER A 184 -0.34 -2.14 -4.17
CA SER A 184 -0.24 -2.66 -5.55
C SER A 184 -1.57 -2.87 -6.27
N PRO A 185 -2.52 -1.93 -6.25
CA PRO A 185 -3.81 -2.08 -6.97
C PRO A 185 -3.63 -2.29 -8.48
N LEU A 186 -2.51 -1.82 -9.05
CA LEU A 186 -2.17 -1.97 -10.47
C LEU A 186 -1.22 -3.15 -10.77
N GLY A 187 -0.89 -3.99 -9.77
CA GLY A 187 0.04 -5.09 -9.95
C GLY A 187 1.44 -4.66 -10.42
N GLY A 188 1.99 -3.55 -9.88
CA GLY A 188 3.25 -2.99 -10.35
C GLY A 188 3.20 -2.42 -11.78
N GLY A 189 2.02 -2.06 -12.23
CA GLY A 189 1.74 -1.57 -13.58
C GLY A 189 1.31 -2.66 -14.56
N PHE A 190 1.10 -3.88 -14.09
CA PHE A 190 0.67 -5.01 -14.92
C PHE A 190 -0.72 -4.79 -15.55
N LEU A 191 -1.64 -4.22 -14.77
CA LEU A 191 -3.02 -3.93 -15.19
C LEU A 191 -3.16 -2.62 -16.00
N THR A 192 -2.06 -1.96 -16.36
CA THR A 192 -2.10 -0.74 -17.18
C THR A 192 -2.11 -1.01 -18.69
N GLY A 193 -1.88 -2.26 -19.10
CA GLY A 193 -1.76 -2.67 -20.51
C GLY A 193 -0.37 -2.44 -21.13
N LYS A 194 0.58 -1.83 -20.39
CA LYS A 194 1.92 -1.52 -20.93
C LYS A 194 2.79 -2.74 -21.26
N TYR A 195 2.44 -3.91 -20.73
CA TYR A 195 3.15 -5.17 -20.98
C TYR A 195 2.51 -6.05 -22.05
N ASN A 196 1.42 -5.61 -22.70
CA ASN A 196 0.79 -6.33 -23.78
C ASN A 196 1.67 -6.27 -25.03
N GLU A 197 1.64 -7.32 -25.87
CA GLU A 197 2.52 -7.46 -27.03
C GLU A 197 2.49 -6.28 -28.00
N LYS A 198 1.30 -5.72 -28.25
CA LYS A 198 1.12 -4.52 -29.11
C LYS A 198 1.78 -3.27 -28.55
N SER A 199 2.01 -3.18 -27.23
CA SER A 199 2.68 -2.05 -26.60
C SER A 199 4.20 -2.20 -26.65
N LYS A 200 4.73 -3.42 -26.74
CA LYS A 200 6.17 -3.69 -26.83
C LYS A 200 6.78 -3.29 -28.16
N SER A 201 6.01 -3.37 -29.25
CA SER A 201 6.48 -3.04 -30.59
C SER A 201 6.67 -1.55 -30.86
N ASN A 202 6.04 -0.67 -30.09
CA ASN A 202 6.01 0.77 -30.35
C ASN A 202 6.72 1.68 -29.35
N ASN A 203 7.10 1.19 -28.16
CA ASN A 203 7.77 2.01 -27.17
C ASN A 203 8.70 1.15 -26.29
N ASN A 204 9.96 1.56 -26.13
CA ASN A 204 10.92 1.04 -25.15
C ASN A 204 10.49 1.41 -23.69
N ILE A 205 9.24 1.17 -23.32
CA ILE A 205 8.76 1.43 -21.96
C ILE A 205 9.27 0.31 -21.07
N ILE A 206 10.33 0.59 -20.33
CA ILE A 206 10.89 -0.31 -19.31
C ILE A 206 9.99 -0.18 -18.07
N GLY A 207 9.30 -1.26 -17.74
CA GLY A 207 8.49 -1.36 -16.53
C GLY A 207 9.14 -2.25 -15.47
N ARG A 208 8.58 -2.31 -14.27
CA ARG A 208 9.11 -3.14 -13.17
C ARG A 208 9.29 -4.61 -13.52
N LEU A 209 8.40 -5.17 -14.32
CA LEU A 209 8.50 -6.56 -14.76
C LEU A 209 9.70 -6.81 -15.67
N ASP A 210 10.29 -5.79 -16.26
CA ASP A 210 11.42 -5.96 -17.19
C ASP A 210 12.76 -6.05 -16.45
N TYR A 211 12.89 -5.45 -15.25
CA TYR A 211 14.15 -5.43 -14.50
C TYR A 211 14.09 -6.02 -13.09
N ASP A 212 12.90 -6.18 -12.49
CA ASP A 212 12.75 -6.68 -11.12
C ASP A 212 12.27 -8.14 -11.12
N GLU A 213 13.18 -9.05 -10.79
CA GLU A 213 12.91 -10.51 -10.78
C GLU A 213 11.79 -10.89 -9.79
N LYS A 214 11.62 -10.15 -8.67
CA LYS A 214 10.51 -10.39 -7.72
C LYS A 214 9.17 -10.11 -8.37
N TYR A 215 9.09 -9.05 -9.19
CA TYR A 215 7.88 -8.72 -9.92
C TYR A 215 7.62 -9.66 -11.09
N LYS A 216 8.67 -10.12 -11.82
CA LYS A 216 8.54 -11.17 -12.83
C LYS A 216 7.97 -12.45 -12.25
N LYS A 217 8.54 -12.93 -11.14
CA LYS A 217 8.05 -14.12 -10.42
C LYS A 217 6.62 -13.95 -9.93
N ARG A 218 6.24 -12.75 -9.45
CA ARG A 218 4.93 -12.44 -8.90
C ARG A 218 3.82 -12.39 -9.95
N TYR A 219 4.10 -11.85 -11.13
CA TYR A 219 3.12 -11.57 -12.19
C TYR A 219 3.41 -12.27 -13.52
N GLY A 220 4.39 -13.17 -13.58
CA GLY A 220 4.85 -13.81 -14.81
C GLY A 220 4.01 -14.99 -15.30
N GLN A 221 2.96 -15.38 -14.60
CA GLN A 221 2.13 -16.52 -15.00
C GLN A 221 1.23 -16.16 -16.20
N GLU A 222 1.07 -17.11 -17.13
CA GLU A 222 0.35 -16.90 -18.38
C GLU A 222 -1.12 -16.51 -18.16
N TRP A 223 -1.81 -17.18 -17.24
CA TRP A 223 -3.20 -16.83 -16.93
C TRP A 223 -3.38 -15.38 -16.48
N MET A 224 -2.39 -14.81 -15.74
CA MET A 224 -2.42 -13.41 -15.33
C MET A 224 -2.33 -12.47 -16.54
N ARG A 225 -1.53 -12.82 -17.55
CA ARG A 225 -1.44 -12.05 -18.81
C ARG A 225 -2.77 -12.02 -19.51
N LYS A 226 -3.39 -13.19 -19.66
CA LYS A 226 -4.72 -13.30 -20.27
C LYS A 226 -5.76 -12.44 -19.54
N VAL A 227 -5.79 -12.53 -18.21
CA VAL A 227 -6.68 -11.68 -17.38
C VAL A 227 -6.40 -10.19 -17.60
N SER A 228 -5.13 -9.77 -17.62
CA SER A 228 -4.77 -8.37 -17.88
C SER A 228 -5.24 -7.90 -19.25
N GLU A 229 -5.06 -8.71 -20.30
CA GLU A 229 -5.53 -8.40 -21.66
C GLU A 229 -7.04 -8.27 -21.73
N ASP A 230 -7.76 -9.22 -21.13
CA ASP A 230 -9.22 -9.21 -21.12
C ASP A 230 -9.78 -8.06 -20.27
N PHE A 231 -9.10 -7.71 -19.17
CA PHE A 231 -9.40 -6.51 -18.38
C PHE A 231 -9.21 -5.22 -19.19
N ILE A 232 -8.15 -5.10 -19.98
CA ILE A 232 -7.93 -3.94 -20.86
C ILE A 232 -9.02 -3.84 -21.95
N LYS A 233 -9.42 -4.97 -22.54
CA LYS A 233 -10.54 -5.01 -23.51
C LYS A 233 -11.85 -4.58 -22.85
N LEU A 234 -12.13 -5.11 -21.66
CA LEU A 234 -13.32 -4.75 -20.87
C LEU A 234 -13.32 -3.25 -20.54
N SER A 235 -12.20 -2.71 -20.04
CA SER A 235 -12.06 -1.29 -19.72
C SER A 235 -12.39 -0.40 -20.93
N LYS A 236 -11.88 -0.74 -22.11
CA LYS A 236 -12.17 -0.03 -23.36
C LYS A 236 -13.65 -0.10 -23.74
N ARG A 237 -14.26 -1.28 -23.64
CA ARG A 237 -15.71 -1.48 -23.92
C ARG A 237 -16.58 -0.63 -23.00
N LEU A 238 -16.18 -0.50 -21.73
CA LEU A 238 -16.86 0.31 -20.73
C LEU A 238 -16.50 1.81 -20.80
N ASN A 239 -15.62 2.21 -21.72
CA ASN A 239 -15.11 3.57 -21.88
C ASN A 239 -14.42 4.12 -20.61
N TYR A 240 -13.72 3.26 -19.87
CA TYR A 240 -12.93 3.65 -18.70
C TYR A 240 -11.43 3.52 -18.98
N ASN A 241 -10.64 4.40 -18.34
CA ASN A 241 -9.21 4.21 -18.25
C ASN A 241 -8.92 2.96 -17.39
N PRO A 242 -8.10 1.99 -17.84
CA PRO A 242 -7.84 0.76 -17.09
C PRO A 242 -7.18 1.01 -15.74
N ILE A 243 -6.32 2.04 -15.62
CA ILE A 243 -5.69 2.40 -14.35
C ILE A 243 -6.75 2.83 -13.34
N SER A 244 -7.60 3.75 -13.74
CA SER A 244 -8.68 4.28 -12.90
C SER A 244 -9.66 3.17 -12.52
N LEU A 245 -10.04 2.32 -13.47
CA LEU A 245 -10.98 1.22 -13.24
C LEU A 245 -10.42 0.16 -12.28
N ALA A 246 -9.14 -0.20 -12.41
CA ALA A 246 -8.51 -1.16 -11.50
C ALA A 246 -8.45 -0.65 -10.05
N ILE A 247 -8.16 0.63 -9.84
CA ILE A 247 -8.15 1.24 -8.51
C ILE A 247 -9.57 1.33 -7.95
N ALA A 248 -10.54 1.78 -8.75
CA ALA A 248 -11.94 1.83 -8.36
C ALA A 248 -12.48 0.44 -7.98
N TRP A 249 -12.07 -0.62 -8.71
CA TRP A 249 -12.44 -2.00 -8.38
C TRP A 249 -11.92 -2.43 -7.00
N VAL A 250 -10.67 -2.10 -6.66
CA VAL A 250 -10.12 -2.38 -5.31
C VAL A 250 -10.90 -1.60 -4.25
N ALA A 251 -11.15 -0.31 -4.48
CA ALA A 251 -11.85 0.56 -3.54
C ALA A 251 -13.33 0.15 -3.33
N TYR A 252 -13.94 -0.52 -4.30
CA TYR A 252 -15.36 -0.93 -4.23
C TYR A 252 -15.60 -2.09 -3.26
N HIS A 253 -14.58 -2.89 -2.96
CA HIS A 253 -14.75 -4.02 -2.04
C HIS A 253 -14.97 -3.52 -0.61
N LYS A 254 -16.09 -3.92 -0.01
CA LYS A 254 -16.56 -3.46 1.32
C LYS A 254 -15.57 -3.65 2.48
N GLY A 255 -14.60 -4.54 2.33
CA GLY A 255 -13.54 -4.78 3.32
C GLY A 255 -12.31 -3.88 3.14
N ILE A 256 -12.30 -2.96 2.17
CA ILE A 256 -11.16 -2.09 1.89
C ILE A 256 -11.46 -0.68 2.43
N THR A 257 -10.56 -0.17 3.25
CA THR A 257 -10.61 1.21 3.74
C THR A 257 -10.04 2.18 2.71
N SER A 258 -8.87 1.84 2.14
CA SER A 258 -8.18 2.72 1.19
C SER A 258 -7.14 1.95 0.36
N PRO A 259 -7.19 1.96 -0.97
CA PRO A 259 -6.07 1.49 -1.80
C PRO A 259 -4.94 2.52 -1.82
N ILE A 260 -3.69 2.03 -1.79
CA ILE A 260 -2.50 2.86 -1.94
C ILE A 260 -2.21 3.06 -3.42
N ILE A 261 -2.29 4.31 -3.86
CA ILE A 261 -1.92 4.76 -5.20
C ILE A 261 -0.52 5.36 -5.19
N SER A 262 0.16 5.39 -6.33
CA SER A 262 1.48 6.00 -6.48
C SER A 262 1.80 6.24 -7.95
N GLY A 263 2.77 7.11 -8.22
CA GLY A 263 3.32 7.37 -9.54
C GLY A 263 4.79 7.80 -9.46
N ARG A 264 5.44 7.91 -10.61
CA ARG A 264 6.79 8.50 -10.73
C ARG A 264 6.73 9.96 -11.18
N ASN A 265 5.58 10.39 -11.70
CA ASN A 265 5.28 11.75 -12.15
C ASN A 265 3.76 11.91 -12.29
N MET A 266 3.31 13.12 -12.55
CA MET A 266 1.90 13.46 -12.70
C MET A 266 1.20 12.69 -13.82
N LYS A 267 1.88 12.37 -14.94
CA LYS A 267 1.30 11.56 -16.02
C LYS A 267 0.88 10.18 -15.56
N GLN A 268 1.62 9.58 -14.62
CA GLN A 268 1.27 8.29 -14.03
C GLN A 268 0.26 8.42 -12.88
N LEU A 269 0.31 9.51 -12.13
CA LEU A 269 -0.57 9.71 -10.98
C LEU A 269 -1.98 10.15 -11.42
N GLN A 270 -2.13 11.00 -12.43
CA GLN A 270 -3.42 11.55 -12.83
C GLN A 270 -4.50 10.48 -13.05
N PRO A 271 -4.26 9.38 -13.80
CA PRO A 271 -5.26 8.31 -13.94
C PRO A 271 -5.61 7.61 -12.61
N CYS A 272 -4.67 7.60 -11.64
CA CYS A 272 -4.96 7.06 -10.30
C CYS A 272 -5.94 7.97 -9.55
N LEU A 273 -5.74 9.29 -9.62
CA LEU A 273 -6.66 10.27 -9.02
C LEU A 273 -8.03 10.25 -9.70
N ASP A 274 -8.08 10.05 -11.00
CA ASP A 274 -9.34 9.95 -11.76
C ASP A 274 -10.19 8.74 -11.37
N SER A 275 -9.63 7.76 -10.65
CA SER A 275 -10.40 6.65 -10.08
C SER A 275 -11.52 7.11 -9.14
N LEU A 276 -11.36 8.26 -8.49
CA LEU A 276 -12.39 8.87 -7.63
C LEU A 276 -13.65 9.29 -8.38
N LYS A 277 -13.54 9.49 -9.69
CA LYS A 277 -14.67 9.88 -10.57
C LYS A 277 -15.47 8.67 -11.06
N ILE A 278 -14.95 7.45 -10.88
CA ILE A 278 -15.60 6.23 -11.36
C ILE A 278 -16.70 5.81 -10.38
N LYS A 279 -17.91 5.72 -10.90
CA LYS A 279 -19.05 5.15 -10.17
C LYS A 279 -19.22 3.69 -10.59
N LEU A 280 -18.56 2.77 -9.88
CA LEU A 280 -18.78 1.34 -10.06
C LEU A 280 -20.16 0.96 -9.52
N ASN A 281 -20.78 -0.01 -10.22
CA ASN A 281 -21.95 -0.73 -9.75
C ASN A 281 -21.65 -2.23 -9.65
N ASP A 282 -22.56 -2.99 -9.06
CA ASP A 282 -22.39 -4.43 -8.84
C ASP A 282 -22.23 -5.20 -10.15
N GLU A 283 -22.85 -4.74 -11.24
CA GLU A 283 -22.74 -5.39 -12.55
C GLU A 283 -21.32 -5.28 -13.13
N ILE A 284 -20.75 -4.07 -13.15
CA ILE A 284 -19.37 -3.84 -13.63
C ILE A 284 -18.39 -4.55 -12.69
N TYR A 285 -18.60 -4.48 -11.39
CA TYR A 285 -17.77 -5.18 -10.40
C TYR A 285 -17.76 -6.69 -10.65
N LYS A 286 -18.93 -7.28 -10.90
CA LYS A 286 -19.08 -8.70 -11.26
C LYS A 286 -18.38 -9.04 -12.56
N GLN A 287 -18.55 -8.24 -13.63
CA GLN A 287 -17.85 -8.48 -14.90
C GLN A 287 -16.33 -8.54 -14.73
N ILE A 288 -15.75 -7.68 -13.89
CA ILE A 288 -14.31 -7.71 -13.60
C ILE A 288 -13.95 -8.95 -12.78
N ASN A 289 -14.76 -9.32 -11.78
CA ASN A 289 -14.54 -10.52 -10.97
C ASN A 289 -14.56 -11.81 -11.81
N ASP A 290 -15.40 -11.88 -12.80
CA ASP A 290 -15.56 -13.06 -13.67
C ASP A 290 -14.32 -13.29 -14.58
N LEU A 291 -13.42 -12.30 -14.74
CA LEU A 291 -12.16 -12.48 -15.46
C LEU A 291 -11.15 -13.41 -14.74
N THR A 292 -11.35 -13.65 -13.45
CA THR A 292 -10.41 -14.41 -12.59
C THR A 292 -11.06 -15.62 -11.92
N ARG A 293 -12.19 -16.07 -12.42
CA ARG A 293 -12.88 -17.30 -11.99
C ARG A 293 -12.41 -18.51 -12.78
#